data_00d0656e1f1a3136e44a60a8c1ea5f16
#
_entry.id   00d0656e1f1a3136e44a60a8c1ea5f16
#
_cell.length_a   1.000
_cell.length_b   1.000
_cell.length_c   1.000
_cell.angle_alpha   90.00
_cell.angle_beta   90.00
_cell.angle_gamma   90.00
#
_symmetry.space_group_name_H-M   'P 1'
#
loop_
_entity.id
_entity.type
_entity.pdbx_description
1 polymer ?
#
loop_
_entity_poly.entity_id
_entity_poly.type
_entity_poly.pdbx_seq_one_letter_code
_entity_poly.pdbx_strand_id
1 'polypeptide(L)'
;FKFDAGDPERYPEKEVDVFDRQSYDTEQTYLWAKLGLEFPYNEFRACWKLGGQPLVQRLGDKKYSWDGVASLVPSMIAAGLLGYSYACPDMIGGGEYSSFQGIDASGFDQTLIVRSCQIHSMMPMMQFSVAPWRILNKENLETCIKYAKWHEQLGDYILSQAKNASITGEPIV
;
A
#
# COMPACT_ATOMS: atom_id res chain seq x y z
N PHE A 1 0.19 4.15 -13.65
CA PHE A 1 -1.20 3.66 -13.62
C PHE A 1 -1.49 3.04 -12.26
N LYS A 2 -2.65 3.37 -11.68
CA LYS A 2 -3.15 2.75 -10.46
C LYS A 2 -4.27 1.77 -10.82
N PHE A 3 -4.02 0.51 -10.59
CA PHE A 3 -4.98 -0.59 -10.78
C PHE A 3 -5.64 -0.88 -9.43
N ASP A 4 -6.70 -0.15 -9.16
CA ASP A 4 -7.48 -0.33 -7.93
C ASP A 4 -8.48 -1.49 -8.08
N ALA A 5 -9.07 -1.94 -6.96
CA ALA A 5 -9.88 -3.17 -6.91
C ALA A 5 -9.06 -4.42 -7.29
N GLY A 6 -9.68 -5.42 -7.86
CA GLY A 6 -9.03 -6.71 -8.17
C GLY A 6 -8.97 -7.66 -6.97
N ASP A 7 -9.57 -7.29 -5.84
CA ASP A 7 -9.67 -8.16 -4.66
C ASP A 7 -10.56 -9.37 -4.98
N PRO A 8 -10.21 -10.58 -4.52
CA PRO A 8 -10.93 -11.80 -4.89
C PRO A 8 -12.43 -11.74 -4.61
N GLU A 9 -12.83 -11.20 -3.47
CA GLU A 9 -14.24 -11.06 -3.08
C GLU A 9 -15.07 -10.11 -3.97
N ARG A 10 -14.42 -9.39 -4.89
CA ARG A 10 -15.08 -8.51 -5.87
C ARG A 10 -15.53 -9.25 -7.12
N TYR A 11 -15.13 -10.51 -7.28
CA TYR A 11 -15.51 -11.35 -8.41
C TYR A 11 -16.58 -12.36 -8.00
N PRO A 12 -17.88 -12.08 -8.23
CA PRO A 12 -18.95 -13.02 -7.89
C PRO A 12 -18.90 -14.24 -8.81
N GLU A 13 -18.57 -15.40 -8.25
CA GLU A 13 -18.42 -16.66 -8.99
C GLU A 13 -19.64 -17.04 -9.86
N LYS A 14 -20.84 -16.57 -9.50
CA LYS A 14 -22.08 -16.91 -10.18
C LYS A 14 -22.49 -15.97 -11.32
N GLU A 15 -21.82 -14.81 -11.42
CA GLU A 15 -22.23 -13.71 -12.31
C GLU A 15 -21.17 -13.36 -13.35
N VAL A 16 -20.04 -14.09 -13.35
CA VAL A 16 -18.94 -13.83 -14.27
C VAL A 16 -19.03 -14.79 -15.46
N ASP A 17 -19.21 -14.23 -16.66
CA ASP A 17 -19.03 -14.96 -17.90
C ASP A 17 -17.55 -15.27 -18.11
N VAL A 18 -17.21 -16.54 -18.07
CA VAL A 18 -15.86 -17.02 -18.34
C VAL A 18 -15.80 -17.60 -19.73
N PHE A 19 -15.07 -16.97 -20.63
CA PHE A 19 -15.00 -17.36 -22.04
C PHE A 19 -14.29 -18.69 -22.31
N ASP A 20 -13.38 -19.08 -21.42
CA ASP A 20 -12.48 -20.20 -21.68
C ASP A 20 -12.72 -21.38 -20.71
N ARG A 21 -12.73 -21.12 -19.43
CA ARG A 21 -12.94 -22.13 -18.38
C ARG A 21 -13.39 -21.48 -17.10
N GLN A 22 -14.01 -22.27 -16.23
CA GLN A 22 -14.29 -21.79 -14.88
C GLN A 22 -12.99 -21.42 -14.17
N SER A 23 -12.92 -20.20 -13.68
CA SER A 23 -11.76 -19.68 -12.92
C SER A 23 -12.18 -19.34 -11.50
N TYR A 24 -11.22 -19.44 -10.60
CA TYR A 24 -11.40 -18.98 -9.21
C TYR A 24 -11.20 -17.47 -9.11
N ASP A 25 -11.78 -16.86 -8.09
CA ASP A 25 -11.64 -15.44 -7.77
C ASP A 25 -10.16 -14.99 -7.65
N THR A 26 -9.31 -15.79 -7.00
CA THR A 26 -7.86 -15.54 -6.91
C THR A 26 -7.17 -15.57 -8.27
N GLU A 27 -7.66 -16.34 -9.22
CA GLU A 27 -7.13 -16.36 -10.58
C GLU A 27 -7.50 -15.07 -11.34
N GLN A 28 -8.68 -14.53 -11.11
CA GLN A 28 -9.07 -13.21 -11.64
C GLN A 28 -8.15 -12.12 -11.09
N THR A 29 -7.85 -12.14 -9.80
CA THR A 29 -6.86 -11.24 -9.17
C THR A 29 -5.48 -11.37 -9.84
N TYR A 30 -5.03 -12.58 -10.12
CA TYR A 30 -3.79 -12.83 -10.85
C TYR A 30 -3.80 -12.20 -12.25
N LEU A 31 -4.86 -12.43 -13.02
CA LEU A 31 -4.98 -11.90 -14.38
C LEU A 31 -5.03 -10.38 -14.40
N TRP A 32 -5.74 -9.77 -13.43
CA TRP A 32 -5.79 -8.33 -13.24
C TRP A 32 -4.39 -7.73 -13.02
N ALA A 33 -3.64 -8.29 -12.08
CA ALA A 33 -2.28 -7.83 -11.79
C ALA A 33 -1.30 -8.14 -12.94
N LYS A 34 -1.46 -9.29 -13.62
CA LYS A 34 -0.65 -9.64 -14.78
C LYS A 34 -0.81 -8.64 -15.94
N LEU A 35 -2.04 -8.18 -16.20
CA LEU A 35 -2.28 -7.13 -17.19
C LEU A 35 -1.46 -5.88 -16.89
N GLY A 36 -1.36 -5.50 -15.63
CA GLY A 36 -0.63 -4.30 -15.23
C GLY A 36 0.89 -4.41 -15.40
N LEU A 37 1.47 -5.61 -15.49
CA LEU A 37 2.89 -5.76 -15.78
C LEU A 37 3.30 -5.23 -17.16
N GLU A 38 2.34 -5.03 -18.06
CA GLU A 38 2.57 -4.38 -19.35
C GLU A 38 2.81 -2.87 -19.24
N PHE A 39 2.56 -2.29 -18.07
CA PHE A 39 2.73 -0.85 -17.80
C PHE A 39 3.93 -0.62 -16.88
N PRO A 40 4.94 0.16 -17.31
CA PRO A 40 6.20 0.32 -16.57
C PRO A 40 6.05 1.05 -15.23
N TYR A 41 4.97 1.82 -15.04
CA TYR A 41 4.65 2.50 -13.79
C TYR A 41 3.24 2.07 -13.34
N ASN A 42 3.20 1.02 -12.56
CA ASN A 42 1.97 0.39 -12.09
C ASN A 42 1.88 0.41 -10.56
N GLU A 43 0.67 0.40 -10.03
CA GLU A 43 0.37 0.22 -8.61
C GLU A 43 -0.88 -0.63 -8.49
N PHE A 44 -0.82 -1.67 -7.67
CA PHE A 44 -1.93 -2.59 -7.42
C PHE A 44 -2.31 -2.61 -5.95
N ARG A 45 -3.60 -2.80 -5.67
CA ARG A 45 -4.06 -3.13 -4.33
C ARG A 45 -4.03 -4.63 -4.08
N ALA A 46 -4.51 -5.42 -5.01
CA ALA A 46 -4.57 -6.87 -4.91
C ALA A 46 -3.67 -7.54 -5.94
N CYS A 47 -2.84 -8.46 -5.48
CA CYS A 47 -1.96 -9.28 -6.29
C CYS A 47 -1.96 -10.71 -5.75
N TRP A 48 -1.85 -11.70 -6.63
CA TRP A 48 -1.74 -13.10 -6.25
C TRP A 48 -0.68 -13.81 -7.09
N LYS A 49 0.24 -14.52 -6.44
CA LYS A 49 1.34 -15.27 -7.08
C LYS A 49 2.28 -14.44 -7.98
N LEU A 50 2.39 -13.13 -7.75
CA LEU A 50 3.24 -12.23 -8.52
C LEU A 50 4.34 -11.59 -7.68
N GLY A 51 4.68 -12.17 -6.55
CA GLY A 51 5.88 -11.81 -5.79
C GLY A 51 7.13 -11.92 -6.66
N GLY A 52 8.06 -11.00 -6.51
CA GLY A 52 9.26 -10.91 -7.34
C GLY A 52 9.07 -10.28 -8.72
N GLN A 53 7.85 -9.96 -9.13
CA GLN A 53 7.59 -9.24 -10.36
C GLN A 53 7.77 -7.72 -10.18
N PRO A 54 8.07 -6.96 -11.26
CA PRO A 54 8.28 -5.51 -11.20
C PRO A 54 6.95 -4.76 -11.10
N LEU A 55 6.24 -4.95 -10.02
CA LEU A 55 4.99 -4.27 -9.69
C LEU A 55 5.07 -3.60 -8.32
N VAL A 56 4.33 -2.51 -8.18
CA VAL A 56 4.17 -1.79 -6.92
C VAL A 56 2.87 -2.22 -6.27
N GLN A 57 2.92 -2.64 -5.01
CA GLN A 57 1.75 -3.06 -4.26
C GLN A 57 1.46 -2.13 -3.09
N ARG A 58 0.30 -1.49 -3.11
CA ARG A 58 -0.31 -0.90 -1.94
C ARG A 58 -1.28 -1.93 -1.34
N LEU A 59 -1.03 -2.36 -0.13
CA LEU A 59 -1.87 -3.36 0.56
C LEU A 59 -3.28 -2.79 0.83
N GLY A 60 -4.18 -3.68 1.20
CA GLY A 60 -5.60 -3.36 1.41
C GLY A 60 -5.85 -2.25 2.41
N ASP A 61 -6.95 -1.53 2.19
CA ASP A 61 -7.38 -0.37 2.97
C ASP A 61 -7.52 -0.71 4.46
N LYS A 62 -6.92 0.10 5.29
CA LYS A 62 -7.03 0.02 6.75
C LYS A 62 -7.90 1.15 7.27
N LYS A 63 -8.53 0.90 8.42
CA LYS A 63 -9.29 1.91 9.13
C LYS A 63 -8.39 3.03 9.62
N TYR A 64 -8.94 4.24 9.65
CA TYR A 64 -8.36 5.35 10.39
C TYR A 64 -8.50 5.08 11.89
N SER A 65 -7.60 4.29 12.44
CA SER A 65 -7.60 3.85 13.84
C SER A 65 -6.22 3.41 14.29
N TRP A 66 -6.00 3.35 15.61
CA TRP A 66 -4.75 2.83 16.17
C TRP A 66 -4.52 1.35 15.85
N ASP A 67 -5.56 0.54 15.74
CA ASP A 67 -5.46 -0.84 15.27
C ASP A 67 -4.99 -0.90 13.81
N GLY A 68 -5.48 0.03 12.98
CA GLY A 68 -4.99 0.21 11.61
C GLY A 68 -3.49 0.51 11.60
N VAL A 69 -3.03 1.44 12.43
CA VAL A 69 -1.59 1.76 12.57
C VAL A 69 -0.79 0.57 13.07
N ALA A 70 -1.28 -0.16 14.07
CA ALA A 70 -0.61 -1.35 14.63
C ALA A 70 -0.44 -2.47 13.58
N SER A 71 -1.34 -2.56 12.61
CA SER A 71 -1.30 -3.58 11.55
C SER A 71 -0.30 -3.28 10.42
N LEU A 72 0.25 -2.07 10.33
CA LEU A 72 1.10 -1.65 9.20
C LEU A 72 2.36 -2.52 9.07
N VAL A 73 3.13 -2.65 10.13
CA VAL A 73 4.40 -3.42 10.12
C VAL A 73 4.15 -4.91 9.89
N PRO A 74 3.24 -5.59 10.62
CA PRO A 74 2.92 -7.00 10.34
C PRO A 74 2.49 -7.26 8.91
N SER A 75 1.70 -6.37 8.32
CA SER A 75 1.26 -6.50 6.92
C SER A 75 2.43 -6.42 5.95
N MET A 76 3.39 -5.53 6.20
CA MET A 76 4.58 -5.40 5.36
C MET A 76 5.53 -6.59 5.47
N ILE A 77 5.71 -7.12 6.67
CA ILE A 77 6.48 -8.36 6.89
C ILE A 77 5.86 -9.50 6.07
N ALA A 78 4.54 -9.67 6.14
CA ALA A 78 3.84 -10.68 5.37
C ALA A 78 4.02 -10.49 3.85
N ALA A 79 3.91 -9.26 3.35
CA ALA A 79 4.13 -8.95 1.94
C ALA A 79 5.58 -9.24 1.50
N GLY A 80 6.56 -8.89 2.33
CA GLY A 80 7.97 -9.18 2.09
C GLY A 80 8.26 -10.67 1.97
N LEU A 81 7.69 -11.49 2.87
CA LEU A 81 7.80 -12.95 2.82
C LEU A 81 7.16 -13.57 1.56
N LEU A 82 6.20 -12.88 0.95
CA LEU A 82 5.59 -13.26 -0.32
C LEU A 82 6.36 -12.73 -1.55
N GLY A 83 7.47 -12.02 -1.34
CA GLY A 83 8.34 -11.51 -2.40
C GLY A 83 7.94 -10.16 -2.98
N TYR A 84 7.07 -9.40 -2.32
CA TYR A 84 6.68 -8.07 -2.78
C TYR A 84 7.64 -7.00 -2.25
N SER A 85 8.62 -6.62 -3.08
CA SER A 85 9.68 -5.69 -2.70
C SER A 85 9.28 -4.22 -2.78
N TYR A 86 8.36 -3.86 -3.69
CA TYR A 86 7.92 -2.47 -3.88
C TYR A 86 6.51 -2.30 -3.32
N ALA A 87 6.40 -2.34 -2.00
CA ALA A 87 5.10 -2.27 -1.34
C ALA A 87 5.03 -1.15 -0.30
N CYS A 88 3.81 -0.70 -0.01
CA CYS A 88 3.48 0.02 1.20
C CYS A 88 2.28 -0.62 1.89
N PRO A 89 2.20 -0.48 3.23
CA PRO A 89 1.17 -1.19 4.00
C PRO A 89 -0.24 -0.67 3.76
N ASP A 90 -0.35 0.59 3.39
CA ASP A 90 -1.57 1.33 3.03
C ASP A 90 -1.19 2.80 2.75
N MET A 91 -2.17 3.69 2.72
CA MET A 91 -1.98 5.14 2.75
C MET A 91 -1.85 5.65 4.19
N ILE A 92 -1.09 6.73 4.39
CA ILE A 92 -0.92 7.38 5.70
C ILE A 92 -2.28 7.92 6.18
N GLY A 93 -2.71 7.44 7.35
CA GLY A 93 -4.02 7.70 7.91
C GLY A 93 -5.08 6.62 7.61
N GLY A 94 -4.75 5.65 6.77
CA GLY A 94 -5.65 4.57 6.35
C GLY A 94 -6.33 4.84 5.01
N GLY A 95 -6.60 3.78 4.26
CA GLY A 95 -7.25 3.84 2.94
C GLY A 95 -8.76 3.68 2.97
N GLU A 96 -9.34 3.24 4.08
CA GLU A 96 -10.78 3.00 4.18
C GLU A 96 -11.56 4.33 4.17
N TYR A 97 -12.15 4.66 3.03
CA TYR A 97 -12.86 5.92 2.83
C TYR A 97 -13.97 6.18 3.86
N SER A 98 -14.70 5.14 4.27
CA SER A 98 -15.77 5.25 5.26
C SER A 98 -15.29 5.77 6.61
N SER A 99 -14.04 5.51 6.98
CA SER A 99 -13.43 6.00 8.22
C SER A 99 -13.24 7.52 8.26
N PHE A 100 -13.30 8.20 7.10
CA PHE A 100 -13.14 9.65 7.00
C PHE A 100 -14.47 10.39 6.84
N GLN A 101 -15.58 9.66 6.64
CA GLN A 101 -16.90 10.27 6.47
C GLN A 101 -17.37 10.94 7.76
N GLY A 102 -17.81 12.16 7.65
CA GLY A 102 -18.36 12.92 8.78
C GLY A 102 -17.31 13.46 9.76
N ILE A 103 -16.02 13.25 9.52
CA ILE A 103 -14.95 13.86 10.31
C ILE A 103 -14.55 15.18 9.67
N ASP A 104 -14.72 16.28 10.40
CA ASP A 104 -14.15 17.56 10.00
C ASP A 104 -12.66 17.65 10.36
N ALA A 105 -11.98 18.69 9.88
CA ALA A 105 -10.54 18.84 10.11
C ALA A 105 -10.14 18.89 11.59
N SER A 106 -11.03 19.33 12.48
CA SER A 106 -10.78 19.40 13.94
C SER A 106 -10.92 18.05 14.64
N GLY A 107 -11.66 17.10 14.02
CA GLY A 107 -11.93 15.77 14.57
C GLY A 107 -10.82 14.75 14.29
N PHE A 108 -9.79 15.10 13.50
CA PHE A 108 -8.69 14.16 13.23
C PHE A 108 -7.75 14.00 14.42
N ASP A 109 -7.47 12.75 14.77
CA ASP A 109 -6.35 12.41 15.67
C ASP A 109 -5.03 12.66 14.93
N GLN A 110 -4.48 13.85 15.14
CA GLN A 110 -3.24 14.26 14.48
C GLN A 110 -2.05 13.41 14.88
N THR A 111 -2.05 12.87 16.11
CA THR A 111 -0.98 11.98 16.58
C THR A 111 -0.99 10.67 15.78
N LEU A 112 -2.17 10.13 15.49
CA LEU A 112 -2.32 8.95 14.64
C LEU A 112 -1.73 9.19 13.25
N ILE A 113 -2.05 10.32 12.61
CA ILE A 113 -1.50 10.68 11.29
C ILE A 113 0.03 10.77 11.33
N VAL A 114 0.57 11.44 12.35
CA VAL A 114 2.02 11.58 12.52
C VAL A 114 2.69 10.22 12.72
N ARG A 115 2.14 9.34 13.57
CA ARG A 115 2.71 8.00 13.79
C ARG A 115 2.62 7.13 12.55
N SER A 116 1.49 7.17 11.85
CA SER A 116 1.36 6.51 10.54
C SER A 116 2.42 7.01 9.55
N CYS A 117 2.61 8.33 9.44
CA CYS A 117 3.63 8.94 8.58
C CYS A 117 5.06 8.48 8.94
N GLN A 118 5.38 8.40 10.24
CA GLN A 118 6.67 7.94 10.73
C GLN A 118 6.96 6.49 10.32
N ILE A 119 5.98 5.60 10.46
CA ILE A 119 6.10 4.19 10.03
C ILE A 119 6.31 4.13 8.51
N HIS A 120 5.46 4.81 7.75
CA HIS A 120 5.55 4.80 6.28
C HIS A 120 6.86 5.36 5.74
N SER A 121 7.50 6.29 6.46
CA SER A 121 8.77 6.86 6.02
C SER A 121 9.92 5.84 5.94
N MET A 122 9.77 4.70 6.61
CA MET A 122 10.73 3.58 6.58
C MET A 122 10.33 2.45 5.62
N MET A 123 9.19 2.58 4.94
CA MET A 123 8.68 1.58 4.01
C MET A 123 9.19 1.82 2.58
N PRO A 124 9.21 0.81 1.70
CA PRO A 124 9.62 0.98 0.30
C PRO A 124 8.82 2.02 -0.48
N MET A 125 7.56 2.24 -0.10
CA MET A 125 6.69 3.22 -0.73
C MET A 125 5.89 4.00 0.33
N MET A 126 5.60 5.27 0.05
CA MET A 126 4.90 6.18 0.95
C MET A 126 3.80 6.94 0.20
N GLN A 127 2.56 6.87 0.71
CA GLN A 127 1.40 7.59 0.15
C GLN A 127 0.57 8.24 1.26
N PHE A 128 -0.04 9.39 0.98
CA PHE A 128 -1.01 10.02 1.88
C PHE A 128 -2.44 9.79 1.38
N SER A 129 -3.35 9.43 2.27
CA SER A 129 -4.79 9.33 1.98
C SER A 129 -5.44 10.70 1.82
N VAL A 130 -5.00 11.64 2.63
CA VAL A 130 -5.51 13.01 2.69
C VAL A 130 -4.31 13.97 2.64
N ALA A 131 -4.48 15.09 1.98
CA ALA A 131 -3.46 16.14 1.94
C ALA A 131 -3.16 16.66 3.35
N PRO A 132 -1.95 16.43 3.91
CA PRO A 132 -1.68 16.69 5.32
C PRO A 132 -1.84 18.16 5.72
N TRP A 133 -1.59 19.10 4.82
CA TRP A 133 -1.77 20.53 5.05
C TRP A 133 -3.23 20.97 5.21
N ARG A 134 -4.19 20.09 4.91
CA ARG A 134 -5.64 20.36 5.08
C ARG A 134 -6.15 19.96 6.45
N ILE A 135 -5.46 19.08 7.16
CA ILE A 135 -5.95 18.45 8.39
C ILE A 135 -5.01 18.60 9.59
N LEU A 136 -3.74 18.90 9.36
CA LEU A 136 -2.74 19.00 10.43
C LEU A 136 -2.51 20.46 10.82
N ASN A 137 -2.25 20.68 12.12
CA ASN A 137 -1.69 21.92 12.59
C ASN A 137 -0.24 22.09 12.10
N LYS A 138 0.33 23.27 12.27
CA LYS A 138 1.66 23.60 11.76
C LYS A 138 2.75 22.65 12.25
N GLU A 139 2.78 22.33 13.54
CA GLU A 139 3.83 21.50 14.18
C GLU A 139 3.79 20.06 13.64
N ASN A 140 2.60 19.48 13.58
CA ASN A 140 2.40 18.12 13.05
C ASN A 140 2.67 18.04 11.55
N LEU A 141 2.32 19.09 10.80
CA LEU A 141 2.64 19.18 9.38
C LEU A 141 4.17 19.24 9.15
N GLU A 142 4.89 20.08 9.90
CA GLU A 142 6.34 20.17 9.85
C GLU A 142 7.00 18.81 10.17
N THR A 143 6.43 18.08 11.13
CA THR A 143 6.86 16.71 11.46
C THR A 143 6.67 15.77 10.29
N CYS A 144 5.51 15.75 9.65
CA CYS A 144 5.25 14.91 8.47
C CYS A 144 6.18 15.29 7.29
N ILE A 145 6.41 16.58 7.05
CA ILE A 145 7.36 17.05 6.04
C ILE A 145 8.77 16.52 6.32
N LYS A 146 9.21 16.55 7.58
CA LYS A 146 10.53 16.01 7.98
C LYS A 146 10.65 14.53 7.61
N TYR A 147 9.62 13.72 7.92
CA TYR A 147 9.64 12.28 7.64
C TYR A 147 9.48 11.95 6.15
N ALA A 148 8.73 12.75 5.40
CA ALA A 148 8.68 12.63 3.95
C ALA A 148 10.06 12.90 3.30
N LYS A 149 10.77 13.93 3.76
CA LYS A 149 12.16 14.20 3.33
C LYS A 149 13.13 13.10 3.74
N TRP A 150 12.92 12.50 4.91
CA TRP A 150 13.71 11.34 5.31
C TRP A 150 13.49 10.16 4.35
N HIS A 151 12.24 9.86 4.03
CA HIS A 151 11.93 8.81 3.06
C HIS A 151 12.62 9.06 1.71
N GLU A 152 12.60 10.29 1.21
CA GLU A 152 13.35 10.69 0.01
C GLU A 152 14.85 10.39 0.13
N GLN A 153 15.47 10.69 1.27
CA GLN A 153 16.89 10.43 1.54
C GLN A 153 17.21 8.91 1.62
N LEU A 154 16.24 8.08 1.97
CA LEU A 154 16.39 6.63 2.00
C LEU A 154 16.25 5.99 0.60
N GLY A 155 15.93 6.74 -0.43
CA GLY A 155 15.63 6.21 -1.77
C GLY A 155 16.72 5.29 -2.32
N ASP A 156 17.98 5.70 -2.26
CA ASP A 156 19.11 4.89 -2.74
C ASP A 156 19.30 3.60 -1.90
N TYR A 157 19.11 3.70 -0.60
CA TYR A 157 19.14 2.54 0.28
C TYR A 157 18.01 1.56 -0.06
N ILE A 158 16.77 2.04 -0.17
CA ILE A 158 15.61 1.22 -0.53
C ILE A 158 15.83 0.55 -1.90
N LEU A 159 16.33 1.30 -2.89
CA LEU A 159 16.65 0.76 -4.20
C LEU A 159 17.73 -0.33 -4.14
N SER A 160 18.75 -0.15 -3.30
CA SER A 160 19.80 -1.17 -3.12
C SER A 160 19.24 -2.45 -2.50
N GLN A 161 18.36 -2.33 -1.51
CA GLN A 161 17.69 -3.48 -0.91
C GLN A 161 16.76 -4.19 -1.90
N ALA A 162 16.01 -3.44 -2.72
CA ALA A 162 15.17 -4.02 -3.76
C ALA A 162 15.97 -4.79 -4.80
N LYS A 163 17.14 -4.28 -5.21
CA LYS A 163 18.06 -5.00 -6.09
C LYS A 163 18.59 -6.28 -5.44
N ASN A 164 18.97 -6.22 -4.17
CA ASN A 164 19.39 -7.42 -3.43
C ASN A 164 18.25 -8.44 -3.34
N ALA A 165 17.06 -8.01 -2.96
CA ALA A 165 15.87 -8.86 -2.88
C ALA A 165 15.55 -9.57 -4.21
N SER A 166 15.75 -8.90 -5.35
CA SER A 166 15.52 -9.49 -6.68
C SER A 166 16.49 -10.65 -7.01
N ILE A 167 17.63 -10.73 -6.31
CA ILE A 167 18.66 -11.78 -6.51
C ILE A 167 18.53 -12.86 -5.44
N THR A 168 18.36 -12.47 -4.18
CA THR A 168 18.44 -13.37 -3.02
C THR A 168 17.06 -13.86 -2.56
N GLY A 169 15.99 -13.13 -2.85
CA GLY A 169 14.66 -13.37 -2.30
C GLY A 169 14.49 -12.86 -0.85
N GLU A 170 15.51 -12.20 -0.29
CA GLU A 170 15.41 -11.64 1.07
C GLU A 170 14.39 -10.48 1.11
N PRO A 171 13.48 -10.46 2.10
CA PRO A 171 12.55 -9.34 2.26
C PRO A 171 13.27 -8.01 2.51
N ILE A 172 12.65 -6.91 2.08
CA ILE A 172 13.16 -5.57 2.41
C ILE A 172 12.70 -5.14 3.81
N VAL A 173 11.52 -5.60 4.23
CA VAL A 173 10.91 -5.32 5.54
C VAL A 173 10.67 -6.62 6.29
#